data_d1b359c2e45066b85cbcdd1382214e72
#
_entry.id   d1b359c2e45066b85cbcdd1382214e72
#
_cell.length_a   1.000
_cell.length_b   1.000
_cell.length_c   1.000
_cell.angle_alpha   90.00
_cell.angle_beta   90.00
_cell.angle_gamma   90.00
#
_symmetry.space_group_name_H-M   'P 1'
#
loop_
_entity.id
_entity.type
_entity.pdbx_description
1 polymer ?
#
loop_
_entity_poly.entity_id
_entity_poly.type
_entity_poly.pdbx_seq_one_letter_code
_entity_poly.pdbx_strand_id
1 'polypeptide(L)'
;MSIAEVIRALANERRLQILEWLKDPEVHFPAQVDGDLVKDGVCVVYIAEKLGISQPTATEHLKVLSQAGFVRSKRIKQWTFYKRDETRIKEIKKEILAKV
;
A
#
# COMPACT_ATOMS: atom_id res chain seq x y z
N MET A 1 7.75 6.84 14.40
CA MET A 1 7.87 5.40 14.25
C MET A 1 9.35 5.03 14.14
N SER A 2 9.79 3.99 14.80
CA SER A 2 11.21 3.58 14.77
C SER A 2 11.55 2.94 13.42
N ILE A 3 12.86 2.98 13.08
CA ILE A 3 13.35 2.33 11.86
C ILE A 3 13.06 0.82 11.87
N ALA A 4 13.16 0.20 13.05
CA ALA A 4 12.87 -1.23 13.20
C ALA A 4 11.40 -1.54 12.86
N GLU A 5 10.48 -0.69 13.27
CA GLU A 5 9.05 -0.85 12.94
C GLU A 5 8.79 -0.69 11.46
N VAL A 6 9.48 0.26 10.82
CA VAL A 6 9.40 0.48 9.38
C VAL A 6 9.90 -0.75 8.62
N ILE A 7 11.06 -1.29 9.01
CA ILE A 7 11.62 -2.49 8.39
C ILE A 7 10.71 -3.70 8.61
N ARG A 8 10.13 -3.83 9.81
CA ARG A 8 9.20 -4.91 10.12
C ARG A 8 7.97 -4.87 9.22
N ALA A 9 7.50 -3.67 8.87
CA ALA A 9 6.38 -3.52 7.94
C ALA A 9 6.69 -4.10 6.57
N LEU A 10 7.95 -4.05 6.14
CA LEU A 10 8.40 -4.62 4.87
C LEU A 10 8.71 -6.11 4.95
N ALA A 11 8.93 -6.65 6.14
CA ALA A 11 9.33 -8.05 6.33
C ALA A 11 8.12 -8.99 6.24
N ASN A 12 7.39 -8.91 5.13
CA ASN A 12 6.20 -9.71 4.88
C ASN A 12 5.96 -9.75 3.37
N GLU A 13 5.87 -10.94 2.79
CA GLU A 13 5.74 -11.11 1.35
C GLU A 13 4.49 -10.47 0.77
N ARG A 14 3.36 -10.55 1.46
CA ARG A 14 2.12 -9.94 0.98
C ARG A 14 2.23 -8.43 0.93
N ARG A 15 2.85 -7.83 1.95
CA ARG A 15 3.04 -6.37 1.98
C ARG A 15 4.02 -5.91 0.92
N LEU A 16 5.09 -6.65 0.69
CA LEU A 16 6.02 -6.36 -0.41
C LEU A 16 5.32 -6.46 -1.75
N GLN A 17 4.47 -7.48 -1.91
CA GLN A 17 3.71 -7.66 -3.15
C GLN A 17 2.72 -6.51 -3.39
N ILE A 18 2.04 -6.06 -2.34
CA ILE A 18 1.14 -4.91 -2.43
C ILE A 18 1.91 -3.68 -2.94
N LEU A 19 3.05 -3.40 -2.35
CA LEU A 19 3.87 -2.25 -2.74
C LEU A 19 4.34 -2.34 -4.19
N GLU A 20 4.72 -3.53 -4.62
CA GLU A 20 5.11 -3.79 -6.01
C GLU A 20 3.96 -3.46 -6.97
N TRP A 21 2.78 -3.99 -6.70
CA TRP A 21 1.60 -3.75 -7.56
C TRP A 21 1.18 -2.29 -7.56
N LEU A 22 1.23 -1.62 -6.41
CA LEU A 22 0.82 -0.21 -6.31
C LEU A 22 1.81 0.74 -6.95
N LYS A 23 3.00 0.25 -7.30
CA LYS A 23 4.00 1.02 -8.02
C LYS A 23 3.55 1.31 -9.45
N ASP A 24 2.82 0.37 -10.06
CA ASP A 24 2.29 0.51 -11.40
C ASP A 24 0.87 -0.11 -11.45
N PRO A 25 -0.11 0.58 -10.86
CA PRO A 25 -1.43 -0.03 -10.67
C PRO A 25 -2.17 -0.33 -11.95
N GLU A 26 -1.94 0.41 -13.02
CA GLU A 26 -2.62 0.18 -14.31
C GLU A 26 -2.20 -1.13 -14.97
N VAL A 27 -0.98 -1.61 -14.67
CA VAL A 27 -0.50 -2.90 -15.18
C VAL A 27 -1.15 -4.06 -14.43
N HIS A 28 -1.42 -3.88 -13.14
CA HIS A 28 -1.80 -4.99 -12.25
C HIS A 28 -3.29 -5.07 -11.92
N PHE A 29 -4.04 -3.99 -12.13
CA PHE A 29 -5.46 -3.94 -11.75
C PHE A 29 -6.34 -3.48 -12.90
N PRO A 30 -7.59 -3.99 -12.97
CA PRO A 30 -8.56 -3.50 -13.96
C PRO A 30 -9.04 -2.09 -13.58
N ALA A 31 -9.61 -1.40 -14.57
CA ALA A 31 -10.24 -0.11 -14.31
C ALA A 31 -11.35 -0.24 -13.26
N GLN A 32 -11.46 0.74 -12.39
CA GLN A 32 -12.44 0.77 -11.31
C GLN A 32 -13.68 1.56 -11.68
N VAL A 33 -14.79 1.24 -11.04
CA VAL A 33 -16.04 1.98 -11.22
C VAL A 33 -15.93 3.35 -10.54
N ASP A 34 -15.54 3.34 -9.25
CA ASP A 34 -15.28 4.56 -8.49
C ASP A 34 -13.78 4.70 -8.31
N GLY A 35 -13.28 5.92 -8.45
CA GLY A 35 -11.86 6.20 -8.26
C GLY A 35 -11.00 5.82 -9.45
N ASP A 36 -9.94 6.59 -9.63
CA ASP A 36 -8.92 6.38 -10.65
C ASP A 36 -7.73 5.64 -10.04
N LEU A 37 -7.25 4.60 -10.70
CA LEU A 37 -6.15 3.76 -10.21
C LEU A 37 -4.89 4.56 -9.84
N VAL A 38 -4.55 5.55 -10.64
CA VAL A 38 -3.34 6.35 -10.43
C VAL A 38 -3.60 7.53 -9.49
N LYS A 39 -4.65 8.29 -9.76
CA LYS A 39 -4.97 9.51 -9.02
C LYS A 39 -5.44 9.20 -7.59
N ASP A 40 -6.35 8.25 -7.44
CA ASP A 40 -6.99 7.94 -6.16
C ASP A 40 -6.38 6.72 -5.49
N GLY A 41 -5.85 5.80 -6.27
CA GLY A 41 -5.30 4.55 -5.78
C GLY A 41 -6.21 3.36 -6.08
N VAL A 42 -5.89 2.22 -5.49
CA VAL A 42 -6.56 0.94 -5.74
C VAL A 42 -7.47 0.59 -4.56
N CYS A 43 -8.71 0.22 -4.88
CA CYS A 43 -9.68 -0.21 -3.87
C CYS A 43 -9.21 -1.48 -3.17
N VAL A 44 -9.41 -1.53 -1.85
CA VAL A 44 -9.03 -2.69 -1.03
C VAL A 44 -9.61 -4.00 -1.55
N VAL A 45 -10.80 -3.96 -2.13
CA VAL A 45 -11.46 -5.16 -2.69
C VAL A 45 -10.59 -5.80 -3.77
N TYR A 46 -10.05 -5.00 -4.69
CA TYR A 46 -9.19 -5.51 -5.76
C TYR A 46 -7.85 -6.03 -5.23
N ILE A 47 -7.31 -5.37 -4.22
CA ILE A 47 -6.06 -5.82 -3.58
C ILE A 47 -6.29 -7.18 -2.92
N ALA A 48 -7.37 -7.32 -2.16
CA ALA A 48 -7.73 -8.58 -1.51
C ALA A 48 -7.91 -9.71 -2.52
N GLU A 49 -8.65 -9.44 -3.59
CA GLU A 49 -8.87 -10.41 -4.66
C GLU A 49 -7.56 -10.88 -5.30
N LYS A 50 -6.70 -9.94 -5.62
CA LYS A 50 -5.42 -10.26 -6.26
C LYS A 50 -4.51 -11.07 -5.34
N LEU A 51 -4.52 -10.78 -4.05
CA LEU A 51 -3.77 -11.56 -3.05
C LEU A 51 -4.41 -12.92 -2.74
N GLY A 52 -5.67 -13.11 -3.09
CA GLY A 52 -6.40 -14.32 -2.74
C GLY A 52 -6.69 -14.44 -1.25
N ILE A 53 -6.91 -13.31 -0.57
CA ILE A 53 -7.20 -13.27 0.87
C ILE A 53 -8.49 -12.51 1.14
N SER A 54 -8.99 -12.58 2.37
CA SER A 54 -10.18 -11.85 2.76
C SER A 54 -9.90 -10.34 2.81
N GLN A 55 -10.95 -9.55 2.64
CA GLN A 55 -10.84 -8.10 2.72
C GLN A 55 -10.34 -7.62 4.09
N PRO A 56 -10.83 -8.17 5.23
CA PRO A 56 -10.28 -7.78 6.53
C PRO A 56 -8.78 -8.05 6.66
N THR A 57 -8.30 -9.17 6.14
CA THR A 57 -6.87 -9.50 6.18
C THR A 57 -6.06 -8.53 5.32
N ALA A 58 -6.55 -8.19 4.12
CA ALA A 58 -5.91 -7.20 3.28
C ALA A 58 -5.86 -5.83 3.98
N THR A 59 -6.96 -5.43 4.63
CA THR A 59 -7.04 -4.18 5.37
C THR A 59 -6.00 -4.11 6.48
N GLU A 60 -5.77 -5.22 7.20
CA GLU A 60 -4.74 -5.26 8.25
C GLU A 60 -3.33 -5.04 7.67
N HIS A 61 -3.01 -5.67 6.55
CA HIS A 61 -1.73 -5.43 5.88
C HIS A 61 -1.57 -3.96 5.44
N LEU A 62 -2.63 -3.41 4.86
CA LEU A 62 -2.63 -2.02 4.40
C LEU A 62 -2.53 -1.04 5.56
N LYS A 63 -3.13 -1.37 6.70
CA LYS A 63 -3.01 -0.58 7.92
C LYS A 63 -1.57 -0.54 8.41
N VAL A 64 -0.88 -1.67 8.43
CA VAL A 64 0.54 -1.73 8.79
C VAL A 64 1.38 -0.85 7.85
N LEU A 65 1.15 -0.97 6.55
CA LEU A 65 1.86 -0.16 5.54
C LEU A 65 1.55 1.34 5.69
N SER A 66 0.30 1.68 5.99
CA SER A 66 -0.13 3.06 6.18
C SER A 66 0.51 3.68 7.42
N GLN A 67 0.54 2.96 8.53
CA GLN A 67 1.15 3.41 9.77
C GLN A 67 2.67 3.62 9.60
N ALA A 68 3.31 2.80 8.79
CA ALA A 68 4.74 2.93 8.52
C ALA A 68 5.07 4.01 7.47
N GLY A 69 4.05 4.58 6.82
CA GLY A 69 4.24 5.66 5.86
C GLY A 69 4.44 5.23 4.41
N PHE A 70 4.23 3.96 4.07
CA PHE A 70 4.43 3.45 2.72
C PHE A 70 3.25 3.72 1.79
N VAL A 71 2.04 3.76 2.34
CA VAL A 71 0.83 4.01 1.56
C VAL A 71 -0.03 5.06 2.23
N ARG A 72 -0.89 5.70 1.44
CA ARG A 72 -1.93 6.60 1.91
C ARG A 72 -3.27 6.04 1.50
N SER A 73 -4.28 6.28 2.34
CA SER A 73 -5.65 5.87 2.04
C SER A 73 -6.51 7.08 1.70
N LYS A 74 -7.54 6.84 0.89
CA LYS A 74 -8.54 7.84 0.52
C LYS A 74 -9.89 7.15 0.47
N ARG A 75 -10.89 7.78 1.06
CA ARG A 75 -12.25 7.25 1.04
C ARG A 75 -13.07 7.96 -0.03
N ILE A 76 -13.70 7.17 -0.89
CA ILE A 76 -14.65 7.66 -1.88
C ILE A 76 -15.91 6.82 -1.69
N LYS A 77 -17.04 7.44 -1.31
CA LYS A 77 -18.27 6.75 -0.95
C LYS A 77 -17.99 5.76 0.19
N GLN A 78 -18.37 4.48 0.04
CA GLN A 78 -18.11 3.45 1.05
C GLN A 78 -16.78 2.73 0.85
N TRP A 79 -16.01 3.09 -0.17
CA TRP A 79 -14.79 2.37 -0.56
C TRP A 79 -13.54 3.09 -0.09
N THR A 80 -12.52 2.32 0.33
CA THR A 80 -11.20 2.84 0.67
C THR A 80 -10.21 2.44 -0.40
N PHE A 81 -9.47 3.44 -0.88
CA PHE A 81 -8.47 3.30 -1.94
C PHE A 81 -7.09 3.56 -1.36
N TYR A 82 -6.11 2.86 -1.87
CA TYR A 82 -4.73 2.94 -1.36
C TYR A 82 -3.76 3.22 -2.50
N LYS A 83 -2.83 4.12 -2.25
CA LYS A 83 -1.73 4.37 -3.18
C LYS A 83 -0.44 4.59 -2.41
N ARG A 84 0.69 4.34 -3.07
CA ARG A 84 1.99 4.55 -2.47
C ARG A 84 2.19 6.03 -2.14
N ASP A 85 2.83 6.29 -1.01
CA ASP A 85 3.26 7.64 -0.64
C ASP A 85 4.72 7.79 -1.07
N GLU A 86 4.95 8.22 -2.30
CA GLU A 86 6.30 8.30 -2.87
C GLU A 86 7.19 9.27 -2.11
N THR A 87 6.64 10.36 -1.58
CA THR A 87 7.40 11.32 -0.79
C THR A 87 7.92 10.69 0.50
N ARG A 88 7.04 10.01 1.22
CA ARG A 88 7.42 9.32 2.47
C ARG A 88 8.35 8.15 2.21
N ILE A 89 8.12 7.40 1.14
CA ILE A 89 8.99 6.27 0.77
C ILE A 89 10.41 6.76 0.51
N LYS A 90 10.55 7.90 -0.16
CA LYS A 90 11.85 8.50 -0.43
C LYS A 90 12.59 8.85 0.87
N GLU A 91 11.88 9.43 1.83
CA GLU A 91 12.43 9.75 3.16
C GLU A 91 12.83 8.48 3.92
N ILE A 92 11.98 7.46 3.89
CA ILE A 92 12.23 6.17 4.53
C ILE A 92 13.48 5.51 3.98
N LYS A 93 13.64 5.51 2.65
CA LYS A 93 14.83 4.97 1.99
C LYS A 93 16.10 5.66 2.47
N LYS A 94 16.05 6.98 2.61
CA LYS A 94 17.19 7.76 3.14
C LYS A 94 17.53 7.36 4.57
N GLU A 95 16.51 7.19 5.42
CA GLU A 95 16.69 6.76 6.79
C GLU A 95 17.33 5.39 6.89
N ILE A 96 16.86 4.44 6.09
CA ILE A 96 17.39 3.08 6.06
C ILE A 96 18.87 3.12 5.64
N LEU A 97 19.17 3.84 4.56
CA LEU A 97 20.53 3.95 4.05
C LEU A 97 21.48 4.63 5.06
N ALA A 98 20.97 5.57 5.85
CA ALA A 98 21.77 6.24 6.87
C ALA A 98 22.11 5.32 8.05
N LYS A 99 21.31 4.27 8.28
CA LYS A 99 21.50 3.31 9.39
C LYS A 99 22.29 2.06 8.99
N VAL A 100 22.38 1.82 7.71
CA VAL A 100 23.04 0.63 7.15
C VAL A 100 24.29 1.04 6.37
#